data_43ebc33c5bffa17414027e7986621b45
#
_entry.id   43ebc33c5bffa17414027e7986621b45
#
_cell.length_a   1.000
_cell.length_b   1.000
_cell.length_c   1.000
_cell.angle_alpha   90.00
_cell.angle_beta   90.00
_cell.angle_gamma   90.00
#
_symmetry.space_group_name_H-M   'P 1'
#
loop_
_entity.id
_entity.type
_entity.pdbx_description
1 polymer ?
#
loop_
_entity_poly.entity_id
_entity_poly.type
_entity_poly.pdbx_seq_one_letter_code
_entity_poly.pdbx_strand_id
1 'polypeptide(L)'
;MSTVKPARPILFYIRHGETDWNVAGRLQGRHDVPLNRRGRAQGRHCGEILRDLFVHNKRDPTDLDYVSSPLGRARVTMELVRGALALDVQGYKVDYRLAEIAFGAWEGFTISQLRTCDPQRISARERDKWHFVPPGGESYAMVAERMRDWYDRLTQDTVVTAHGGTARGLIAYLGIAKPAAAPLIDIAQGVVYVFAEEKLTRYS
;
A
#
# COMPACT_ATOMS: atom_id res chain seq x y z
N MET A 1 1.07 11.36 -36.76
CA MET A 1 0.98 12.25 -35.59
C MET A 1 1.27 11.37 -34.35
N SER A 2 2.41 11.53 -33.73
CA SER A 2 2.74 10.80 -32.50
C SER A 2 1.90 11.38 -31.38
N THR A 3 0.89 10.66 -30.89
CA THR A 3 0.12 11.05 -29.71
C THR A 3 1.05 10.89 -28.51
N VAL A 4 1.61 12.01 -28.05
CA VAL A 4 2.31 12.03 -26.75
C VAL A 4 1.28 11.62 -25.70
N LYS A 5 1.48 10.44 -25.11
CA LYS A 5 0.64 9.97 -24.01
C LYS A 5 0.77 10.99 -22.88
N PRO A 6 -0.31 11.52 -22.31
CA PRO A 6 -0.20 12.48 -21.21
C PRO A 6 0.63 11.86 -20.08
N ALA A 7 1.50 12.67 -19.47
CA ALA A 7 2.31 12.24 -18.36
C ALA A 7 1.39 11.69 -17.25
N ARG A 8 1.68 10.48 -16.76
CA ARG A 8 0.91 9.92 -15.66
C ARG A 8 1.15 10.72 -14.37
N PRO A 9 0.14 10.90 -13.52
CA PRO A 9 0.31 11.56 -12.24
C PRO A 9 1.37 10.88 -11.38
N ILE A 10 2.08 11.67 -10.59
CA ILE A 10 3.02 11.15 -9.58
C ILE A 10 2.22 10.61 -8.41
N LEU A 11 2.55 9.39 -7.98
CA LEU A 11 1.92 8.77 -6.83
C LEU A 11 2.91 8.66 -5.67
N PHE A 12 2.60 9.31 -4.55
CA PHE A 12 3.30 9.19 -3.28
C PHE A 12 2.59 8.14 -2.42
N TYR A 13 3.14 6.94 -2.39
CA TYR A 13 2.52 5.79 -1.75
C TYR A 13 3.14 5.52 -0.38
N ILE A 14 2.31 5.37 0.64
CA ILE A 14 2.71 5.08 2.01
C ILE A 14 1.99 3.81 2.46
N ARG A 15 2.75 2.78 2.86
CA ARG A 15 2.18 1.66 3.59
C ARG A 15 1.81 2.13 5.00
N HIS A 16 0.63 1.75 5.51
CA HIS A 16 0.22 2.06 6.89
C HIS A 16 1.33 1.74 7.89
N GLY A 17 1.39 2.48 9.00
CA GLY A 17 2.34 2.26 10.09
C GLY A 17 2.19 0.88 10.76
N GLU A 18 3.15 0.51 11.58
CA GLU A 18 3.22 -0.79 12.25
C GLU A 18 2.01 -1.03 13.17
N THR A 19 1.55 -2.29 13.19
CA THR A 19 0.55 -2.82 14.11
C THR A 19 1.15 -3.98 14.91
N ASP A 20 0.53 -4.38 16.02
CA ASP A 20 1.02 -5.53 16.79
C ASP A 20 0.96 -6.84 16.00
N TRP A 21 0.04 -6.96 15.02
CA TRP A 21 0.02 -8.11 14.14
C TRP A 21 1.18 -8.12 13.12
N ASN A 22 1.69 -6.95 12.73
CA ASN A 22 2.95 -6.91 11.95
C ASN A 22 4.12 -7.45 12.78
N VAL A 23 4.24 -7.02 14.03
CA VAL A 23 5.29 -7.50 14.97
C VAL A 23 5.18 -9.01 15.16
N ALA A 24 3.97 -9.52 15.33
CA ALA A 24 3.70 -10.96 15.52
C ALA A 24 3.79 -11.78 14.22
N GLY A 25 4.03 -11.16 13.05
CA GLY A 25 4.07 -11.86 11.76
C GLY A 25 2.75 -12.46 11.31
N ARG A 26 1.60 -11.92 11.80
CA ARG A 26 0.27 -12.40 11.45
C ARG A 26 -0.24 -11.76 10.17
N LEU A 27 -0.90 -12.56 9.34
CA LEU A 27 -1.63 -12.07 8.16
C LEU A 27 -2.82 -11.25 8.62
N GLN A 28 -2.84 -9.95 8.29
CA GLN A 28 -3.92 -9.06 8.72
C GLN A 28 -5.12 -9.08 7.78
N GLY A 29 -4.85 -9.03 6.45
CA GLY A 29 -5.89 -8.92 5.46
C GLY A 29 -6.85 -7.76 5.76
N ARG A 30 -8.13 -8.08 5.86
CA ARG A 30 -9.21 -7.12 6.10
C ARG A 30 -9.50 -6.85 7.57
N HIS A 31 -8.87 -7.58 8.52
CA HIS A 31 -8.96 -7.26 9.94
C HIS A 31 -8.38 -5.88 10.24
N ASP A 32 -9.12 -5.09 11.02
CA ASP A 32 -8.73 -3.71 11.34
C ASP A 32 -7.98 -3.64 12.68
N VAL A 33 -6.70 -4.01 12.62
CA VAL A 33 -5.79 -3.94 13.76
C VAL A 33 -5.22 -2.54 13.87
N PRO A 34 -5.31 -1.86 15.03
CA PRO A 34 -4.86 -0.48 15.16
C PRO A 34 -3.33 -0.35 15.07
N LEU A 35 -2.88 0.87 14.74
CA LEU A 35 -1.46 1.23 14.81
C LEU A 35 -0.95 1.14 16.24
N ASN A 36 0.22 0.53 16.44
CA ASN A 36 0.95 0.62 17.69
C ASN A 36 1.70 1.97 17.81
N ARG A 37 2.44 2.16 18.92
CA ARG A 37 3.19 3.39 19.16
C ARG A 37 4.20 3.70 18.04
N ARG A 38 4.92 2.65 17.57
CA ARG A 38 5.90 2.77 16.48
C ARG A 38 5.21 3.13 15.17
N GLY A 39 4.09 2.49 14.83
CA GLY A 39 3.33 2.79 13.63
C GLY A 39 2.83 4.23 13.57
N ARG A 40 2.41 4.79 14.71
CA ARG A 40 2.04 6.21 14.78
C ARG A 40 3.23 7.14 14.55
N ALA A 41 4.41 6.80 15.07
CA ALA A 41 5.64 7.56 14.80
C ALA A 41 6.03 7.48 13.31
N GLN A 42 5.93 6.28 12.71
CA GLN A 42 6.17 6.07 11.27
C GLN A 42 5.23 6.90 10.39
N GLY A 43 3.94 7.01 10.76
CA GLY A 43 2.98 7.85 10.03
C GLY A 43 3.38 9.33 10.03
N ARG A 44 3.78 9.89 11.19
CA ARG A 44 4.29 11.26 11.29
C ARG A 44 5.57 11.46 10.47
N HIS A 45 6.51 10.53 10.59
CA HIS A 45 7.77 10.57 9.84
C HIS A 45 7.55 10.57 8.31
N CYS A 46 6.63 9.76 7.80
CA CYS A 46 6.26 9.83 6.38
C CYS A 46 5.73 11.22 5.97
N GLY A 47 4.98 11.89 6.85
CA GLY A 47 4.54 13.26 6.59
C GLY A 47 5.69 14.27 6.57
N GLU A 48 6.70 14.11 7.44
CA GLU A 48 7.93 14.91 7.43
C GLU A 48 8.72 14.71 6.14
N ILE A 49 8.91 13.46 5.71
CA ILE A 49 9.55 13.13 4.42
C ILE A 49 8.80 13.83 3.26
N LEU A 50 7.47 13.75 3.23
CA LEU A 50 6.68 14.41 2.18
C LEU A 50 6.85 15.93 2.23
N ARG A 51 6.84 16.55 3.41
CA ARG A 51 7.05 17.98 3.56
C ARG A 51 8.39 18.40 2.94
N ASP A 52 9.47 17.68 3.27
CA ASP A 52 10.81 17.98 2.76
C ASP A 52 10.88 17.77 1.24
N LEU A 53 10.25 16.71 0.70
CA LEU A 53 10.13 16.48 -0.74
C LEU A 53 9.35 17.59 -1.44
N PHE A 54 8.25 18.06 -0.86
CA PHE A 54 7.44 19.12 -1.46
C PHE A 54 8.16 20.46 -1.44
N VAL A 55 8.84 20.81 -0.35
CA VAL A 55 9.68 22.00 -0.29
C VAL A 55 10.80 21.95 -1.33
N HIS A 56 11.52 20.84 -1.42
CA HIS A 56 12.60 20.67 -2.40
C HIS A 56 12.10 20.82 -3.85
N ASN A 57 10.94 20.26 -4.16
CA ASN A 57 10.36 20.29 -5.51
C ASN A 57 9.43 21.49 -5.75
N LYS A 58 9.35 22.45 -4.83
CA LYS A 58 8.48 23.63 -4.89
C LYS A 58 7.02 23.26 -5.17
N ARG A 59 6.51 22.23 -4.51
CA ARG A 59 5.12 21.77 -4.60
C ARG A 59 4.32 22.29 -3.42
N ASP A 60 3.11 22.77 -3.70
CA ASP A 60 2.14 23.07 -2.65
C ASP A 60 1.42 21.76 -2.27
N PRO A 61 1.43 21.34 -1.00
CA PRO A 61 0.71 20.15 -0.58
C PRO A 61 -0.81 20.23 -0.76
N THR A 62 -1.37 21.46 -0.95
CA THR A 62 -2.80 21.65 -1.20
C THR A 62 -3.21 21.32 -2.65
N ASP A 63 -2.25 21.24 -3.59
CA ASP A 63 -2.50 20.94 -4.99
C ASP A 63 -2.61 19.43 -5.29
N LEU A 64 -2.44 18.57 -4.27
CA LEU A 64 -2.47 17.11 -4.43
C LEU A 64 -3.79 16.52 -3.95
N ASP A 65 -4.20 15.41 -4.58
CA ASP A 65 -5.23 14.55 -4.03
C ASP A 65 -4.67 13.68 -2.88
N TYR A 66 -5.50 13.46 -1.85
CA TYR A 66 -5.19 12.58 -0.73
C TYR A 66 -6.24 11.48 -0.65
N VAL A 67 -5.79 10.21 -0.70
CA VAL A 67 -6.69 9.05 -0.74
C VAL A 67 -6.20 7.99 0.24
N SER A 68 -7.10 7.41 1.02
CA SER A 68 -6.79 6.34 1.96
C SER A 68 -7.57 5.06 1.67
N SER A 69 -6.96 3.92 1.98
CA SER A 69 -7.69 2.68 2.20
C SER A 69 -8.78 2.86 3.26
N PRO A 70 -9.91 2.11 3.19
CA PRO A 70 -10.97 2.18 4.21
C PRO A 70 -10.54 1.67 5.59
N LEU A 71 -9.45 0.89 5.70
CA LEU A 71 -9.03 0.28 6.96
C LEU A 71 -8.43 1.33 7.91
N GLY A 72 -8.81 1.29 9.19
CA GLY A 72 -8.49 2.30 10.20
C GLY A 72 -6.99 2.54 10.35
N ARG A 73 -6.16 1.50 10.27
CA ARG A 73 -4.69 1.65 10.30
C ARG A 73 -4.15 2.53 9.17
N ALA A 74 -4.74 2.47 7.97
CA ALA A 74 -4.33 3.32 6.85
C ALA A 74 -4.91 4.74 6.99
N ARG A 75 -6.15 4.88 7.45
CA ARG A 75 -6.79 6.17 7.71
C ARG A 75 -6.03 6.96 8.76
N VAL A 76 -5.72 6.33 9.91
CA VAL A 76 -4.91 6.98 10.97
C VAL A 76 -3.52 7.35 10.45
N THR A 77 -2.91 6.54 9.57
CA THR A 77 -1.64 6.92 8.93
C THR A 77 -1.81 8.16 8.06
N MET A 78 -2.88 8.28 7.27
CA MET A 78 -3.19 9.46 6.47
C MET A 78 -3.39 10.71 7.33
N GLU A 79 -4.10 10.59 8.41
CA GLU A 79 -4.35 11.69 9.36
C GLU A 79 -3.02 12.22 9.97
N LEU A 80 -2.11 11.31 10.31
CA LEU A 80 -0.78 11.66 10.82
C LEU A 80 0.09 12.34 9.75
N VAL A 81 0.04 11.85 8.51
CA VAL A 81 0.73 12.44 7.36
C VAL A 81 0.22 13.86 7.10
N ARG A 82 -1.09 14.05 7.00
CA ARG A 82 -1.70 15.35 6.74
C ARG A 82 -1.45 16.34 7.88
N GLY A 83 -1.50 15.88 9.12
CA GLY A 83 -1.13 16.71 10.28
C GLY A 83 0.31 17.20 10.23
N ALA A 84 1.27 16.38 9.78
CA ALA A 84 2.67 16.78 9.61
C ALA A 84 2.88 17.78 8.44
N LEU A 85 1.96 17.81 7.48
CA LEU A 85 1.90 18.77 6.37
C LEU A 85 1.11 20.04 6.71
N ALA A 86 0.64 20.19 7.96
CA ALA A 86 -0.23 21.29 8.42
C ALA A 86 -1.55 21.42 7.63
N LEU A 87 -2.08 20.30 7.12
CA LEU A 87 -3.36 20.21 6.43
C LEU A 87 -4.49 19.76 7.37
N ASP A 88 -5.75 20.03 7.00
CA ASP A 88 -6.89 19.42 7.68
C ASP A 88 -6.77 17.89 7.67
N VAL A 89 -6.68 17.29 8.83
CA VAL A 89 -6.41 15.85 8.99
C VAL A 89 -7.50 14.96 8.38
N GLN A 90 -8.74 15.46 8.25
CA GLN A 90 -9.89 14.72 7.68
C GLN A 90 -10.13 15.01 6.19
N GLY A 91 -9.37 15.92 5.58
CA GLY A 91 -9.55 16.37 4.19
C GLY A 91 -9.06 15.39 3.15
N TYR A 92 -9.39 14.09 3.27
CA TYR A 92 -8.99 13.04 2.31
C TYR A 92 -10.18 12.18 1.88
N LYS A 93 -10.04 11.53 0.72
CA LYS A 93 -11.02 10.59 0.19
C LYS A 93 -10.70 9.16 0.65
N VAL A 94 -11.72 8.32 0.75
CA VAL A 94 -11.57 6.87 1.02
C VAL A 94 -11.93 6.09 -0.24
N ASP A 95 -11.07 5.14 -0.63
CA ASP A 95 -11.35 4.27 -1.78
C ASP A 95 -11.20 2.79 -1.38
N TYR A 96 -12.27 2.01 -1.58
CA TYR A 96 -12.34 0.60 -1.20
C TYR A 96 -11.41 -0.30 -2.04
N ARG A 97 -11.00 0.14 -3.24
CA ARG A 97 -10.02 -0.57 -4.06
C ARG A 97 -8.64 -0.59 -3.43
N LEU A 98 -8.36 0.30 -2.48
CA LEU A 98 -7.11 0.37 -1.73
C LEU A 98 -7.06 -0.57 -0.51
N ALA A 99 -8.15 -1.27 -0.19
CA ALA A 99 -8.14 -2.19 0.94
C ALA A 99 -7.09 -3.30 0.76
N GLU A 100 -6.50 -3.80 1.86
CA GLU A 100 -5.46 -4.82 1.81
C GLU A 100 -5.95 -6.10 1.10
N ILE A 101 -5.03 -6.90 0.59
CA ILE A 101 -5.32 -8.24 0.09
C ILE A 101 -6.05 -9.03 1.18
N ALA A 102 -7.20 -9.61 0.83
CA ALA A 102 -7.92 -10.48 1.74
C ALA A 102 -7.21 -11.83 1.84
N PHE A 103 -6.89 -12.25 3.07
CA PHE A 103 -6.37 -13.58 3.33
C PHE A 103 -7.46 -14.57 3.76
N GLY A 104 -8.70 -14.10 3.95
CA GLY A 104 -9.85 -14.92 4.29
C GLY A 104 -9.64 -15.73 5.55
N ALA A 105 -9.83 -17.04 5.49
CA ALA A 105 -9.67 -17.93 6.64
C ALA A 105 -8.24 -17.98 7.23
N TRP A 106 -7.25 -17.39 6.55
CA TRP A 106 -5.87 -17.32 7.05
C TRP A 106 -5.58 -16.05 7.86
N GLU A 107 -6.52 -15.12 7.94
CA GLU A 107 -6.35 -13.90 8.73
C GLU A 107 -6.17 -14.22 10.22
N GLY A 108 -5.22 -13.53 10.86
CA GLY A 108 -4.82 -13.79 12.26
C GLY A 108 -3.77 -14.88 12.46
N PHE A 109 -3.54 -15.75 11.47
CA PHE A 109 -2.49 -16.76 11.54
C PHE A 109 -1.14 -16.23 11.07
N THR A 110 -0.06 -16.80 11.60
CA THR A 110 1.28 -16.69 11.00
C THR A 110 1.47 -17.76 9.93
N ILE A 111 2.41 -17.53 8.99
CA ILE A 111 2.76 -18.58 8.01
C ILE A 111 3.25 -19.87 8.68
N SER A 112 3.97 -19.75 9.79
CA SER A 112 4.42 -20.93 10.55
C SER A 112 3.25 -21.76 11.08
N GLN A 113 2.22 -21.13 11.65
CA GLN A 113 1.01 -21.82 12.10
C GLN A 113 0.28 -22.47 10.91
N LEU A 114 0.16 -21.79 9.78
CA LEU A 114 -0.48 -22.33 8.59
C LEU A 114 0.29 -23.52 7.99
N ARG A 115 1.62 -23.56 8.08
CA ARG A 115 2.40 -24.75 7.69
C ARG A 115 2.02 -25.98 8.50
N THR A 116 1.57 -25.81 9.73
CA THR A 116 1.11 -26.92 10.59
C THR A 116 -0.35 -27.30 10.33
N CYS A 117 -1.25 -26.30 10.23
CA CYS A 117 -2.69 -26.58 10.16
C CYS A 117 -3.25 -26.67 8.73
N ASP A 118 -2.54 -26.11 7.71
CA ASP A 118 -2.95 -26.14 6.30
C ASP A 118 -1.75 -26.33 5.34
N PRO A 119 -0.94 -27.40 5.52
CA PRO A 119 0.32 -27.59 4.80
C PRO A 119 0.15 -27.72 3.30
N GLN A 120 -0.95 -28.33 2.84
CA GLN A 120 -1.21 -28.53 1.40
C GLN A 120 -1.43 -27.20 0.69
N ARG A 121 -2.25 -26.30 1.26
CA ARG A 121 -2.49 -24.98 0.66
C ARG A 121 -1.28 -24.06 0.79
N ILE A 122 -0.51 -24.13 1.86
CA ILE A 122 0.75 -23.39 1.96
C ILE A 122 1.73 -23.84 0.88
N SER A 123 1.87 -25.15 0.64
CA SER A 123 2.72 -25.65 -0.46
C SER A 123 2.23 -25.17 -1.83
N ALA A 124 0.93 -25.16 -2.06
CA ALA A 124 0.36 -24.62 -3.29
C ALA A 124 0.68 -23.12 -3.47
N ARG A 125 0.53 -22.33 -2.39
CA ARG A 125 0.89 -20.91 -2.40
C ARG A 125 2.38 -20.67 -2.63
N GLU A 126 3.26 -21.49 -2.08
CA GLU A 126 4.71 -21.37 -2.28
C GLU A 126 5.12 -21.65 -3.72
N ARG A 127 4.40 -22.55 -4.44
CA ARG A 127 4.62 -22.81 -5.88
C ARG A 127 4.17 -21.67 -6.77
N ASP A 128 3.02 -21.05 -6.47
CA ASP A 128 2.48 -19.92 -7.25
C ASP A 128 1.81 -18.90 -6.32
N LYS A 129 2.61 -18.04 -5.73
CA LYS A 129 2.13 -17.01 -4.81
C LYS A 129 1.29 -15.93 -5.51
N TRP A 130 1.47 -15.77 -6.82
CA TRP A 130 0.78 -14.73 -7.59
C TRP A 130 -0.69 -15.07 -7.84
N HIS A 131 -0.99 -16.30 -8.25
CA HIS A 131 -2.35 -16.71 -8.56
C HIS A 131 -3.06 -17.44 -7.40
N PHE A 132 -2.32 -17.85 -6.36
CA PHE A 132 -2.91 -18.55 -5.24
C PHE A 132 -3.96 -17.69 -4.52
N VAL A 133 -5.16 -18.27 -4.31
CA VAL A 133 -6.26 -17.66 -3.55
C VAL A 133 -6.43 -18.42 -2.22
N PRO A 134 -6.21 -17.76 -1.06
CA PRO A 134 -6.55 -18.34 0.23
C PRO A 134 -8.07 -18.60 0.34
N PRO A 135 -8.53 -19.53 1.17
CA PRO A 135 -9.97 -19.78 1.35
C PRO A 135 -10.74 -18.51 1.73
N GLY A 136 -11.64 -18.05 0.86
CA GLY A 136 -12.38 -16.80 1.04
C GLY A 136 -11.55 -15.51 0.90
N GLY A 137 -10.36 -15.59 0.30
CA GLY A 137 -9.46 -14.46 0.13
C GLY A 137 -9.28 -13.98 -1.32
N GLU A 138 -8.19 -13.27 -1.57
CA GLU A 138 -7.78 -12.74 -2.87
C GLU A 138 -6.38 -13.27 -3.25
N SER A 139 -6.12 -13.43 -4.56
CA SER A 139 -4.76 -13.57 -5.10
C SER A 139 -4.12 -12.20 -5.33
N TYR A 140 -2.79 -12.16 -5.49
CA TYR A 140 -2.10 -10.94 -5.93
C TYR A 140 -2.51 -10.50 -7.33
N ALA A 141 -2.87 -11.42 -8.23
CA ALA A 141 -3.41 -11.10 -9.54
C ALA A 141 -4.71 -10.29 -9.44
N MET A 142 -5.66 -10.71 -8.59
CA MET A 142 -6.91 -9.98 -8.34
C MET A 142 -6.64 -8.58 -7.74
N VAL A 143 -5.69 -8.49 -6.81
CA VAL A 143 -5.27 -7.19 -6.25
C VAL A 143 -4.68 -6.28 -7.33
N ALA A 144 -3.84 -6.81 -8.23
CA ALA A 144 -3.25 -6.03 -9.31
C ALA A 144 -4.32 -5.48 -10.27
N GLU A 145 -5.38 -6.24 -10.57
CA GLU A 145 -6.50 -5.77 -11.41
C GLU A 145 -7.24 -4.59 -10.77
N ARG A 146 -7.60 -4.68 -9.47
CA ARG A 146 -8.27 -3.56 -8.80
C ARG A 146 -7.36 -2.35 -8.59
N MET A 147 -6.05 -2.57 -8.44
CA MET A 147 -5.06 -1.48 -8.36
C MET A 147 -4.87 -0.79 -9.73
N ARG A 148 -4.88 -1.54 -10.83
CA ARG A 148 -4.94 -0.99 -12.19
C ARG A 148 -6.16 -0.07 -12.33
N ASP A 149 -7.33 -0.59 -12.00
CA ASP A 149 -8.61 0.13 -12.13
C ASP A 149 -8.66 1.41 -11.29
N TRP A 150 -7.99 1.41 -10.15
CA TRP A 150 -7.84 2.59 -9.32
C TRP A 150 -6.81 3.57 -9.90
N TYR A 151 -5.61 3.09 -10.25
CA TYR A 151 -4.50 3.92 -10.69
C TYR A 151 -4.75 4.60 -12.04
N ASP A 152 -5.37 3.90 -12.99
CA ASP A 152 -5.66 4.44 -14.32
C ASP A 152 -6.71 5.57 -14.31
N ARG A 153 -7.41 5.77 -13.20
CA ARG A 153 -8.38 6.87 -13.00
C ARG A 153 -7.77 8.08 -12.31
N LEU A 154 -6.51 8.03 -11.92
CA LEU A 154 -5.85 9.19 -11.33
C LEU A 154 -5.64 10.27 -12.39
N THR A 155 -6.06 11.48 -12.07
CA THR A 155 -5.92 12.68 -12.94
C THR A 155 -4.98 13.72 -12.35
N GLN A 156 -4.61 13.58 -11.08
CA GLN A 156 -3.73 14.50 -10.36
C GLN A 156 -2.71 13.76 -9.54
N ASP A 157 -1.59 14.40 -9.23
CA ASP A 157 -0.60 13.90 -8.29
C ASP A 157 -1.26 13.56 -6.96
N THR A 158 -1.01 12.37 -6.43
CA THR A 158 -1.80 11.83 -5.33
C THR A 158 -0.91 11.28 -4.22
N VAL A 159 -1.24 11.62 -2.97
CA VAL A 159 -0.71 10.95 -1.78
C VAL A 159 -1.70 9.86 -1.37
N VAL A 160 -1.21 8.61 -1.26
CA VAL A 160 -2.05 7.48 -0.86
C VAL A 160 -1.49 6.77 0.36
N THR A 161 -2.38 6.40 1.28
CA THR A 161 -2.06 5.48 2.37
C THR A 161 -2.82 4.17 2.20
N ALA A 162 -2.06 3.08 2.06
CA ALA A 162 -2.62 1.76 1.82
C ALA A 162 -1.73 0.65 2.42
N HIS A 163 -1.50 -0.46 1.71
CA HIS A 163 -0.97 -1.68 2.33
C HIS A 163 0.12 -2.33 1.49
N GLY A 164 0.78 -3.36 2.07
CA GLY A 164 1.84 -4.08 1.37
C GLY A 164 1.35 -4.89 0.17
N GLY A 165 0.17 -5.51 0.27
CA GLY A 165 -0.41 -6.29 -0.83
C GLY A 165 -0.79 -5.42 -2.02
N THR A 166 -1.43 -4.27 -1.75
CA THR A 166 -1.82 -3.31 -2.80
C THR A 166 -0.62 -2.66 -3.47
N ALA A 167 0.46 -2.33 -2.72
CA ALA A 167 1.72 -1.86 -3.31
C ALA A 167 2.32 -2.88 -4.28
N ARG A 168 2.37 -4.16 -3.89
CA ARG A 168 2.88 -5.26 -4.73
C ARG A 168 2.05 -5.46 -5.99
N GLY A 169 0.72 -5.38 -5.88
CA GLY A 169 -0.18 -5.41 -7.04
C GLY A 169 0.10 -4.27 -8.01
N LEU A 170 0.27 -3.05 -7.49
CA LEU A 170 0.59 -1.87 -8.31
C LEU A 170 1.97 -1.98 -8.98
N ILE A 171 2.99 -2.44 -8.25
CA ILE A 171 4.35 -2.66 -8.77
C ILE A 171 4.33 -3.63 -9.96
N ALA A 172 3.57 -4.72 -9.85
CA ALA A 172 3.41 -5.68 -10.95
C ALA A 172 2.65 -5.07 -12.13
N TYR A 173 1.55 -4.35 -11.87
CA TYR A 173 0.77 -3.68 -12.91
C TYR A 173 1.60 -2.67 -13.71
N LEU A 174 2.42 -1.88 -13.02
CA LEU A 174 3.30 -0.89 -13.66
C LEU A 174 4.53 -1.50 -14.37
N GLY A 175 4.69 -2.82 -14.34
CA GLY A 175 5.83 -3.50 -14.95
C GLY A 175 7.16 -3.29 -14.25
N ILE A 176 7.16 -2.67 -13.06
CA ILE A 176 8.38 -2.43 -12.25
C ILE A 176 8.99 -3.77 -11.80
N ALA A 177 8.15 -4.77 -11.54
CA ALA A 177 8.58 -6.14 -11.29
C ALA A 177 7.67 -7.14 -12.00
N LYS A 178 8.24 -8.31 -12.35
CA LYS A 178 7.45 -9.41 -12.90
C LYS A 178 6.41 -9.91 -11.89
N PRO A 179 5.23 -10.38 -12.30
CA PRO A 179 4.19 -10.89 -11.41
C PRO A 179 4.68 -11.91 -10.37
N ALA A 180 5.52 -12.86 -10.76
CA ALA A 180 6.06 -13.86 -9.84
C ALA A 180 7.01 -13.25 -8.76
N ALA A 181 7.68 -12.14 -9.06
CA ALA A 181 8.60 -11.48 -8.14
C ALA A 181 7.93 -10.46 -7.23
N ALA A 182 6.87 -9.79 -7.72
CA ALA A 182 6.20 -8.71 -6.99
C ALA A 182 5.75 -9.11 -5.56
N PRO A 183 5.17 -10.32 -5.31
CA PRO A 183 4.78 -10.75 -3.97
C PRO A 183 5.95 -10.93 -2.98
N LEU A 184 7.20 -10.92 -3.45
CA LEU A 184 8.41 -11.10 -2.64
C LEU A 184 9.06 -9.77 -2.27
N ILE A 185 8.65 -8.66 -2.89
CA ILE A 185 9.22 -7.33 -2.62
C ILE A 185 8.85 -6.90 -1.20
N ASP A 186 9.86 -6.47 -0.45
CA ASP A 186 9.63 -5.84 0.83
C ASP A 186 9.06 -4.43 0.64
N ILE A 187 7.93 -4.17 1.29
CA ILE A 187 7.29 -2.85 1.36
C ILE A 187 7.40 -2.40 2.81
N ALA A 188 8.47 -1.69 3.14
CA ALA A 188 8.75 -1.22 4.48
C ALA A 188 7.72 -0.19 4.97
N GLN A 189 7.55 -0.10 6.27
CA GLN A 189 6.77 0.94 6.95
C GLN A 189 7.66 2.13 7.30
N GLY A 190 7.09 3.34 7.40
CA GLY A 190 7.89 4.55 7.64
C GLY A 190 8.68 5.03 6.41
N VAL A 191 8.29 4.60 5.22
CA VAL A 191 8.92 4.93 3.94
C VAL A 191 7.87 5.51 3.00
N VAL A 192 8.25 6.54 2.25
CA VAL A 192 7.47 7.10 1.15
C VAL A 192 7.98 6.50 -0.16
N TYR A 193 7.11 5.82 -0.88
CA TYR A 193 7.38 5.27 -2.21
C TYR A 193 6.83 6.21 -3.26
N VAL A 194 7.67 6.69 -4.17
CA VAL A 194 7.27 7.59 -5.26
C VAL A 194 7.26 6.83 -6.57
N PHE A 195 6.07 6.69 -7.16
CA PHE A 195 5.88 6.14 -8.49
C PHE A 195 5.76 7.28 -9.49
N ALA A 196 6.75 7.40 -10.36
CA ALA A 196 6.81 8.40 -11.42
C ALA A 196 7.50 7.80 -12.65
N GLU A 197 6.98 8.06 -13.85
CA GLU A 197 7.60 7.62 -15.12
C GLU A 197 7.98 6.12 -15.14
N GLU A 198 7.10 5.26 -14.63
CA GLU A 198 7.30 3.79 -14.52
C GLU A 198 8.50 3.39 -13.63
N LYS A 199 8.96 4.30 -12.77
CA LYS A 199 10.02 4.08 -11.80
C LYS A 199 9.48 4.13 -10.38
N LEU A 200 10.19 3.45 -9.47
CA LEU A 200 9.90 3.45 -8.05
C LEU A 200 11.13 3.96 -7.29
N THR A 201 10.96 5.09 -6.61
CA THR A 201 11.97 5.65 -5.69
C THR A 201 11.49 5.53 -4.25
N ARG A 202 12.41 5.37 -3.30
CA ARG A 202 12.13 5.24 -1.87
C ARG A 202 12.77 6.39 -1.12
N TYR A 203 12.05 6.95 -0.13
CA TYR A 203 12.53 7.98 0.77
C TYR A 203 12.25 7.55 2.23
N SER A 204 13.27 7.58 3.10
CA SER A 204 13.21 7.17 4.51
C SER A 204 14.02 8.09 5.39
#